data_c46bd1ef82ce2478496a536197c421cf
#
_entry.id   c46bd1ef82ce2478496a536197c421cf
#
_cell.length_a   1.000
_cell.length_b   1.000
_cell.length_c   1.000
_cell.angle_alpha   90.00
_cell.angle_beta   90.00
_cell.angle_gamma   90.00
#
_symmetry.space_group_name_H-M   'P 1'
#
loop_
_entity.id
_entity.type
_entity.pdbx_description
1 polymer ?
#
loop_
_entity_poly.entity_id
_entity_poly.type
_entity_poly.pdbx_seq_one_letter_code
_entity_poly.pdbx_strand_id
1 'polypeptide(L)'
;MKDIKLLTTHEQLKALADPFRSELLLRLMEKPKTGQQLSEVFNLSRARIHYHLKELEKNELVEIVHKEEKNGIVQKFYQAVAGGFVPDQSLIPYSDMTETVRRMMVSMLEQSKRRILAAPEESLQDESGSKDPAMWKYRSSAYEIHAKEEDFLAWQQKFSTLMEELAEIQRPEPSSDSKLYYFHILGLQVEEGLYEKKKGES
;
A
#
# COMPACT_ATOMS: atom_id res chain seq x y z
N MET A 1 9.52 -3.59 8.17
CA MET A 1 9.16 -3.30 6.77
C MET A 1 9.31 -1.80 6.57
N LYS A 2 9.97 -1.33 5.52
CA LYS A 2 10.10 0.11 5.20
C LYS A 2 8.77 0.65 4.66
N ASP A 3 8.54 1.96 4.75
CA ASP A 3 7.33 2.55 4.16
C ASP A 3 7.38 2.50 2.64
N ILE A 4 8.50 2.97 2.07
CA ILE A 4 8.74 2.98 0.62
C ILE A 4 10.14 2.44 0.31
N LYS A 5 10.23 1.63 -0.75
CA LYS A 5 11.51 1.23 -1.36
C LYS A 5 11.65 1.86 -2.73
N LEU A 6 12.75 2.57 -2.96
CA LEU A 6 13.15 3.03 -4.28
C LEU A 6 13.68 1.84 -5.09
N LEU A 7 13.16 1.65 -6.29
CA LEU A 7 13.64 0.66 -7.26
C LEU A 7 14.78 1.29 -8.07
N THR A 8 15.92 0.68 -8.04
CA THR A 8 17.16 1.23 -8.64
C THR A 8 17.68 0.42 -9.82
N THR A 9 16.99 -0.67 -10.19
CA THR A 9 17.40 -1.52 -11.31
C THR A 9 16.23 -1.86 -12.25
N HIS A 10 16.54 -2.05 -13.54
CA HIS A 10 15.54 -2.51 -14.53
C HIS A 10 15.00 -3.91 -14.20
N GLU A 11 15.79 -4.76 -13.56
CA GLU A 11 15.37 -6.10 -13.12
C GLU A 11 14.28 -6.00 -12.07
N GLN A 12 14.37 -5.08 -11.12
CA GLN A 12 13.32 -4.80 -10.14
C GLN A 12 12.04 -4.34 -10.81
N LEU A 13 12.13 -3.43 -11.79
CA LEU A 13 10.96 -2.98 -12.57
C LEU A 13 10.32 -4.13 -13.35
N LYS A 14 11.10 -4.96 -14.04
CA LYS A 14 10.60 -6.15 -14.73
C LYS A 14 9.97 -7.17 -13.78
N ALA A 15 10.52 -7.31 -12.58
CA ALA A 15 9.92 -8.17 -11.57
C ALA A 15 8.53 -7.67 -11.16
N LEU A 16 8.34 -6.36 -11.00
CA LEU A 16 7.04 -5.75 -10.68
C LEU A 16 6.10 -5.62 -11.88
N ALA A 17 6.60 -5.55 -13.10
CA ALA A 17 5.76 -5.46 -14.29
C ALA A 17 4.97 -6.75 -14.58
N ASP A 18 5.33 -7.89 -13.98
CA ASP A 18 4.56 -9.12 -14.08
C ASP A 18 3.30 -9.03 -13.18
N PRO A 19 2.09 -9.14 -13.75
CA PRO A 19 0.85 -8.94 -12.98
C PRO A 19 0.70 -9.90 -11.81
N PHE A 20 1.15 -11.15 -11.97
CA PHE A 20 1.05 -12.14 -10.91
C PHE A 20 2.03 -11.84 -9.76
N ARG A 21 3.27 -11.43 -10.07
CA ARG A 21 4.25 -11.03 -9.05
C ARG A 21 3.79 -9.79 -8.28
N SER A 22 3.17 -8.82 -8.97
CA SER A 22 2.59 -7.65 -8.31
C SER A 22 1.49 -8.04 -7.34
N GLU A 23 0.58 -8.94 -7.74
CA GLU A 23 -0.48 -9.42 -6.86
C GLU A 23 0.05 -10.23 -5.68
N LEU A 24 1.07 -11.07 -5.93
CA LEU A 24 1.76 -11.83 -4.88
C LEU A 24 2.41 -10.88 -3.86
N LEU A 25 3.08 -9.84 -4.33
CA LEU A 25 3.72 -8.82 -3.51
C LEU A 25 2.71 -8.07 -2.63
N LEU A 26 1.55 -7.69 -3.19
CA LEU A 26 0.47 -7.06 -2.43
C LEU A 26 0.02 -7.94 -1.23
N ARG A 27 -0.08 -9.26 -1.43
CA ARG A 27 -0.40 -10.19 -0.33
C ARG A 27 0.69 -10.29 0.73
N LEU A 28 1.95 -10.11 0.31
CA LEU A 28 3.11 -10.15 1.21
C LEU A 28 3.36 -8.81 1.91
N MET A 29 2.79 -7.70 1.42
CA MET A 29 2.73 -6.44 2.16
C MET A 29 1.77 -6.52 3.35
N GLU A 30 0.68 -7.29 3.22
CA GLU A 30 -0.33 -7.39 4.28
C GLU A 30 0.21 -8.12 5.52
N LYS A 31 0.86 -9.27 5.31
CA LYS A 31 1.46 -10.11 6.37
C LYS A 31 2.38 -11.17 5.79
N PRO A 32 3.32 -11.68 6.58
CA PRO A 32 4.17 -12.81 6.18
C PRO A 32 3.34 -14.04 5.80
N LYS A 33 3.73 -14.71 4.71
CA LYS A 33 3.09 -15.96 4.26
C LYS A 33 4.12 -16.96 3.75
N THR A 34 3.79 -18.24 3.93
CA THR A 34 4.58 -19.32 3.34
C THR A 34 4.20 -19.55 1.87
N GLY A 35 5.08 -20.20 1.11
CA GLY A 35 4.78 -20.63 -0.26
C GLY A 35 3.57 -21.57 -0.34
N GLN A 36 3.32 -22.35 0.72
CA GLN A 36 2.14 -23.21 0.84
C GLN A 36 0.85 -22.38 0.94
N GLN A 37 0.81 -21.44 1.88
CA GLN A 37 -0.35 -20.55 2.08
C GLN A 37 -0.67 -19.74 0.81
N LEU A 38 0.37 -19.27 0.10
CA LEU A 38 0.19 -18.55 -1.16
C LEU A 38 -0.32 -19.48 -2.28
N SER A 39 0.14 -20.74 -2.32
CA SER A 39 -0.35 -21.77 -3.24
C SER A 39 -1.87 -22.01 -3.08
N GLU A 40 -2.35 -22.03 -1.85
CA GLU A 40 -3.77 -22.16 -1.53
C GLU A 40 -4.57 -20.91 -1.90
N VAL A 41 -4.07 -19.72 -1.55
CA VAL A 41 -4.72 -18.43 -1.86
C VAL A 41 -4.91 -18.23 -3.37
N PHE A 42 -3.90 -18.59 -4.16
CA PHE A 42 -3.90 -18.37 -5.61
C PHE A 42 -4.37 -19.60 -6.42
N ASN A 43 -4.64 -20.70 -5.76
CA ASN A 43 -4.98 -21.98 -6.40
C ASN A 43 -3.96 -22.40 -7.48
N LEU A 44 -2.67 -22.27 -7.15
CA LEU A 44 -1.54 -22.58 -8.01
C LEU A 44 -0.61 -23.61 -7.36
N SER A 45 0.17 -24.32 -8.18
CA SER A 45 1.16 -25.27 -7.67
C SER A 45 2.23 -24.55 -6.83
N ARG A 46 2.74 -25.21 -5.80
CA ARG A 46 3.86 -24.73 -4.97
C ARG A 46 5.08 -24.37 -5.81
N ALA A 47 5.38 -25.17 -6.84
CA ALA A 47 6.51 -24.92 -7.72
C ALA A 47 6.39 -23.56 -8.44
N ARG A 48 5.19 -23.23 -8.92
CA ARG A 48 4.94 -21.95 -9.59
C ARG A 48 5.04 -20.78 -8.61
N ILE A 49 4.47 -20.89 -7.41
CA ILE A 49 4.61 -19.89 -6.36
C ILE A 49 6.09 -19.70 -5.99
N HIS A 50 6.84 -20.78 -5.78
CA HIS A 50 8.27 -20.69 -5.46
C HIS A 50 9.10 -20.03 -6.54
N TYR A 51 8.79 -20.25 -7.81
CA TYR A 51 9.44 -19.55 -8.92
C TYR A 51 9.28 -18.03 -8.78
N HIS A 52 8.05 -17.55 -8.58
CA HIS A 52 7.78 -16.12 -8.45
C HIS A 52 8.35 -15.52 -7.16
N LEU A 53 8.30 -16.27 -6.04
CA LEU A 53 8.93 -15.85 -4.77
C LEU A 53 10.45 -15.69 -4.92
N LYS A 54 11.12 -16.61 -5.62
CA LYS A 54 12.56 -16.50 -5.89
C LYS A 54 12.90 -15.30 -6.76
N GLU A 55 12.09 -15.00 -7.76
CA GLU A 55 12.28 -13.80 -8.59
C GLU A 55 12.11 -12.51 -7.78
N LEU A 56 11.11 -12.45 -6.89
CA LEU A 56 10.92 -11.32 -5.98
C LEU A 56 12.06 -11.21 -4.95
N GLU A 57 12.50 -12.32 -4.37
CA GLU A 57 13.60 -12.38 -3.40
C GLU A 57 14.93 -11.95 -4.04
N LYS A 58 15.24 -12.48 -5.24
CA LYS A 58 16.44 -12.13 -6.02
C LYS A 58 16.53 -10.63 -6.31
N ASN A 59 15.37 -9.99 -6.54
CA ASN A 59 15.28 -8.56 -6.81
C ASN A 59 15.06 -7.73 -5.54
N GLU A 60 15.25 -8.34 -4.36
CA GLU A 60 15.12 -7.68 -3.04
C GLU A 60 13.76 -7.00 -2.81
N LEU A 61 12.69 -7.56 -3.38
CA LEU A 61 11.32 -7.05 -3.22
C LEU A 61 10.60 -7.75 -2.07
N VAL A 62 11.04 -8.97 -1.75
CA VAL A 62 10.61 -9.74 -0.58
C VAL A 62 11.81 -10.31 0.16
N GLU A 63 11.62 -10.59 1.43
CA GLU A 63 12.61 -11.24 2.30
C GLU A 63 11.99 -12.36 3.12
N ILE A 64 12.83 -13.27 3.63
CA ILE A 64 12.42 -14.32 4.56
C ILE A 64 12.53 -13.73 5.97
N VAL A 65 11.39 -13.43 6.59
CA VAL A 65 11.36 -12.84 7.94
C VAL A 65 11.35 -13.89 9.05
N HIS A 66 10.93 -15.11 8.71
CA HIS A 66 10.81 -16.19 9.70
C HIS A 66 10.96 -17.57 9.03
N LYS A 67 11.47 -18.53 9.78
CA LYS A 67 11.53 -19.97 9.40
C LYS A 67 10.95 -20.79 10.53
N GLU A 68 10.09 -21.74 10.19
CA GLU A 68 9.47 -22.66 11.13
C GLU A 68 9.66 -24.10 10.63
N GLU A 69 10.05 -25.00 11.51
CA GLU A 69 10.09 -26.42 11.19
C GLU A 69 8.76 -27.07 11.58
N LYS A 70 8.12 -27.69 10.59
CA LYS A 70 6.88 -28.44 10.81
C LYS A 70 6.96 -29.80 10.13
N ASN A 71 6.82 -30.86 10.92
CA ASN A 71 6.90 -32.24 10.44
C ASN A 71 8.19 -32.53 9.64
N GLY A 72 9.36 -32.05 10.11
CA GLY A 72 10.65 -32.25 9.45
C GLY A 72 10.86 -31.38 8.19
N ILE A 73 9.93 -30.47 7.87
CA ILE A 73 10.02 -29.58 6.71
C ILE A 73 10.18 -28.14 7.19
N VAL A 74 11.24 -27.47 6.73
CA VAL A 74 11.45 -26.04 7.01
C VAL A 74 10.55 -25.21 6.13
N GLN A 75 9.58 -24.52 6.74
CA GLN A 75 8.71 -23.54 6.10
C GLN A 75 9.35 -22.16 6.20
N LYS A 76 9.44 -21.45 5.07
CA LYS A 76 9.94 -20.07 4.99
C LYS A 76 8.77 -19.12 4.88
N PHE A 77 8.72 -18.11 5.73
CA PHE A 77 7.74 -17.02 5.69
C PHE A 77 8.35 -15.83 4.97
N TYR A 78 7.74 -15.45 3.86
CA TYR A 78 8.15 -14.32 3.03
C TYR A 78 7.30 -13.10 3.38
N GLN A 79 7.91 -11.94 3.36
CA GLN A 79 7.25 -10.64 3.52
C GLN A 79 7.83 -9.65 2.52
N ALA A 80 7.02 -8.68 2.06
CA ALA A 80 7.51 -7.56 1.28
C ALA A 80 8.47 -6.70 2.13
N VAL A 81 9.55 -6.20 1.52
CA VAL A 81 10.54 -5.37 2.22
C VAL A 81 10.04 -3.96 2.51
N ALA A 82 8.97 -3.52 1.81
CA ALA A 82 8.35 -2.21 1.96
C ALA A 82 6.84 -2.25 1.71
N GLY A 83 6.13 -1.25 2.23
CA GLY A 83 4.71 -1.02 2.01
C GLY A 83 4.39 -0.35 0.66
N GLY A 84 5.40 0.18 -0.03
CA GLY A 84 5.31 0.77 -1.36
C GLY A 84 6.63 0.65 -2.11
N PHE A 85 6.55 0.68 -3.44
CA PHE A 85 7.71 0.61 -4.35
C PHE A 85 7.60 1.71 -5.39
N VAL A 86 8.64 2.53 -5.51
CA VAL A 86 8.70 3.66 -6.44
C VAL A 86 9.93 3.51 -7.31
N PRO A 87 9.82 3.57 -8.64
CA PRO A 87 10.99 3.52 -9.50
C PRO A 87 11.84 4.79 -9.39
N ASP A 88 13.15 4.64 -9.44
CA ASP A 88 14.08 5.75 -9.61
C ASP A 88 13.86 6.39 -10.99
N GLN A 89 13.88 7.70 -11.03
CA GLN A 89 13.63 8.48 -12.26
C GLN A 89 14.61 8.15 -13.39
N SER A 90 15.82 7.72 -13.06
CA SER A 90 16.85 7.36 -14.05
C SER A 90 16.56 6.06 -14.82
N LEU A 91 15.66 5.22 -14.32
CA LEU A 91 15.40 3.88 -14.87
C LEU A 91 14.36 3.84 -15.97
N ILE A 92 13.50 4.83 -16.07
CA ILE A 92 12.37 4.83 -17.01
C ILE A 92 12.39 6.12 -17.83
N PRO A 93 12.27 6.04 -19.16
CA PRO A 93 11.93 7.20 -19.97
C PRO A 93 10.68 7.89 -19.41
N TYR A 94 10.67 9.19 -19.40
CA TYR A 94 9.63 9.99 -18.74
C TYR A 94 8.19 9.57 -19.12
N SER A 95 7.96 9.20 -20.38
CA SER A 95 6.68 8.70 -20.89
C SER A 95 6.23 7.40 -20.25
N ASP A 96 7.15 6.45 -20.06
CA ASP A 96 6.84 5.12 -19.53
C ASP A 96 6.68 5.14 -18.00
N MET A 97 7.36 6.10 -17.34
CA MET A 97 7.21 6.33 -15.91
C MET A 97 5.76 6.75 -15.57
N THR A 98 5.20 7.69 -16.30
CA THR A 98 3.84 8.19 -16.06
C THR A 98 2.81 7.06 -16.11
N GLU A 99 2.89 6.18 -17.12
CA GLU A 99 1.97 5.05 -17.23
C GLU A 99 2.19 4.01 -16.12
N THR A 100 3.42 3.75 -15.74
CA THR A 100 3.75 2.83 -14.64
C THR A 100 3.20 3.35 -13.31
N VAL A 101 3.41 4.63 -12.99
CA VAL A 101 2.89 5.27 -11.77
C VAL A 101 1.36 5.25 -11.77
N ARG A 102 0.72 5.55 -12.90
CA ARG A 102 -0.74 5.50 -13.04
C ARG A 102 -1.28 4.11 -12.73
N ARG A 103 -0.70 3.05 -13.29
CA ARG A 103 -1.10 1.66 -13.02
C ARG A 103 -0.91 1.27 -11.56
N MET A 104 0.19 1.69 -10.94
CA MET A 104 0.42 1.47 -9.51
C MET A 104 -0.68 2.14 -8.67
N MET A 105 -1.00 3.41 -8.92
CA MET A 105 -2.06 4.13 -8.20
C MET A 105 -3.42 3.45 -8.36
N VAL A 106 -3.78 3.04 -9.58
CA VAL A 106 -5.03 2.29 -9.84
C VAL A 106 -5.05 0.97 -9.08
N SER A 107 -3.95 0.22 -9.05
CA SER A 107 -3.84 -1.04 -8.30
C SER A 107 -4.03 -0.81 -6.79
N MET A 108 -3.47 0.26 -6.24
CA MET A 108 -3.66 0.64 -4.83
C MET A 108 -5.11 1.01 -4.53
N LEU A 109 -5.81 1.69 -5.45
CA LEU A 109 -7.24 1.98 -5.31
C LEU A 109 -8.10 0.71 -5.30
N GLU A 110 -7.79 -0.27 -6.14
CA GLU A 110 -8.48 -1.57 -6.12
C GLU A 110 -8.23 -2.36 -4.82
N GLN A 111 -7.06 -2.24 -4.24
CA GLN A 111 -6.77 -2.78 -2.91
C GLN A 111 -7.59 -2.06 -1.84
N SER A 112 -7.66 -0.73 -1.88
CA SER A 112 -8.46 0.07 -0.95
C SER A 112 -9.93 -0.30 -1.02
N LYS A 113 -10.47 -0.46 -2.22
CA LYS A 113 -11.85 -0.93 -2.43
C LYS A 113 -12.11 -2.28 -1.75
N ARG A 114 -11.19 -3.25 -1.91
CA ARG A 114 -11.31 -4.55 -1.21
C ARG A 114 -11.28 -4.41 0.31
N ARG A 115 -10.44 -3.51 0.84
CA ARG A 115 -10.36 -3.23 2.28
C ARG A 115 -11.66 -2.62 2.82
N ILE A 116 -12.25 -1.67 2.09
CA ILE A 116 -13.52 -1.05 2.44
C ILE A 116 -14.64 -2.08 2.47
N LEU A 117 -14.74 -2.93 1.45
CA LEU A 117 -15.76 -3.97 1.36
C LEU A 117 -15.63 -5.08 2.43
N ALA A 118 -14.42 -5.29 2.96
CA ALA A 118 -14.13 -6.26 4.01
C ALA A 118 -14.06 -5.65 5.41
N ALA A 119 -14.30 -4.34 5.55
CA ALA A 119 -14.24 -3.67 6.84
C ALA A 119 -15.38 -4.14 7.75
N PRO A 120 -15.12 -4.34 9.06
CA PRO A 120 -16.18 -4.64 10.02
C PRO A 120 -17.23 -3.51 10.07
N GLU A 121 -18.51 -3.87 10.16
CA GLU A 121 -19.61 -2.88 10.18
C GLU A 121 -19.43 -1.84 11.29
N GLU A 122 -18.99 -2.26 12.49
CA GLU A 122 -18.73 -1.37 13.60
C GLU A 122 -17.65 -0.32 13.33
N SER A 123 -16.76 -0.54 12.34
CA SER A 123 -15.73 0.44 11.97
C SER A 123 -16.28 1.55 11.07
N LEU A 124 -17.43 1.31 10.44
CA LEU A 124 -18.11 2.23 9.52
C LEU A 124 -19.34 2.90 10.16
N GLN A 125 -19.64 2.55 11.42
CA GLN A 125 -20.74 3.13 12.20
C GLN A 125 -20.17 4.09 13.24
N ASP A 126 -20.81 5.26 13.38
CA ASP A 126 -20.53 6.15 14.50
C ASP A 126 -21.48 5.85 15.67
N GLU A 127 -20.99 5.09 16.64
CA GLU A 127 -21.69 4.80 17.88
C GLU A 127 -21.60 5.96 18.90
N SER A 128 -20.74 6.94 18.65
CA SER A 128 -20.54 8.08 19.57
C SER A 128 -21.71 9.06 19.55
N GLY A 129 -22.52 9.05 18.50
CA GLY A 129 -23.57 10.02 18.26
C GLY A 129 -23.05 11.45 18.04
N SER A 130 -21.74 11.61 17.86
CA SER A 130 -21.12 12.90 17.63
C SER A 130 -21.48 13.45 16.26
N LYS A 131 -21.89 14.72 16.22
CA LYS A 131 -22.07 15.45 14.97
C LYS A 131 -20.76 15.97 14.37
N ASP A 132 -19.66 15.86 15.11
CA ASP A 132 -18.33 16.25 14.65
C ASP A 132 -17.66 15.10 13.89
N PRO A 133 -17.43 15.24 12.57
CA PRO A 133 -16.77 14.22 11.76
C PRO A 133 -15.34 13.89 12.24
N ALA A 134 -14.68 14.78 12.98
CA ALA A 134 -13.34 14.52 13.53
C ALA A 134 -13.34 13.42 14.60
N MET A 135 -14.50 13.14 15.21
CA MET A 135 -14.67 12.10 16.22
C MET A 135 -15.11 10.75 15.66
N TRP A 136 -15.36 10.65 14.37
CA TRP A 136 -15.81 9.41 13.74
C TRP A 136 -14.67 8.39 13.61
N LYS A 137 -15.01 7.11 13.70
CA LYS A 137 -14.06 5.99 13.59
C LYS A 137 -13.48 5.84 12.17
N TYR A 138 -14.11 6.42 11.17
CA TYR A 138 -13.67 6.42 9.77
C TYR A 138 -13.55 7.82 9.22
N ARG A 139 -12.77 7.99 8.20
CA ARG A 139 -12.67 9.24 7.46
C ARG A 139 -12.66 8.99 5.96
N SER A 140 -13.53 9.70 5.24
CA SER A 140 -13.54 9.73 3.79
C SER A 140 -13.70 11.17 3.35
N SER A 141 -12.72 11.69 2.63
CA SER A 141 -12.74 13.08 2.16
C SER A 141 -12.07 13.16 0.80
N ALA A 142 -12.63 13.96 -0.07
CA ALA A 142 -12.01 14.36 -1.31
C ALA A 142 -11.99 15.89 -1.38
N TYR A 143 -10.87 16.45 -1.77
CA TYR A 143 -10.66 17.89 -1.88
C TYR A 143 -10.04 18.21 -3.23
N GLU A 144 -10.50 19.29 -3.84
CA GLU A 144 -9.85 19.91 -4.97
C GLU A 144 -9.54 21.36 -4.59
N ILE A 145 -8.29 21.74 -4.77
CA ILE A 145 -7.80 23.07 -4.41
C ILE A 145 -6.97 23.66 -5.56
N HIS A 146 -7.07 24.94 -5.74
CA HIS A 146 -6.09 25.69 -6.53
C HIS A 146 -5.02 26.20 -5.58
N ALA A 147 -3.78 25.76 -5.75
CA ALA A 147 -2.64 26.18 -4.96
C ALA A 147 -1.43 26.44 -5.86
N LYS A 148 -0.52 27.29 -5.42
CA LYS A 148 0.80 27.38 -6.04
C LYS A 148 1.58 26.10 -5.68
N GLU A 149 2.46 25.67 -6.58
CA GLU A 149 3.28 24.50 -6.38
C GLU A 149 4.12 24.57 -5.08
N GLU A 150 4.72 25.75 -4.81
CA GLU A 150 5.50 25.99 -3.59
C GLU A 150 4.69 25.80 -2.30
N ASP A 151 3.44 26.29 -2.28
CA ASP A 151 2.54 26.15 -1.13
C ASP A 151 2.10 24.69 -0.94
N PHE A 152 1.82 24.00 -2.04
CA PHE A 152 1.46 22.57 -2.01
C PHE A 152 2.62 21.70 -1.52
N LEU A 153 3.85 21.94 -1.99
CA LEU A 153 5.04 21.22 -1.54
C LEU A 153 5.34 21.47 -0.07
N ALA A 154 5.19 22.71 0.41
CA ALA A 154 5.36 23.03 1.83
C ALA A 154 4.31 22.34 2.71
N TRP A 155 3.06 22.23 2.24
CA TRP A 155 2.02 21.47 2.91
C TRP A 155 2.33 19.97 2.91
N GLN A 156 2.80 19.43 1.78
CA GLN A 156 3.15 18.01 1.65
C GLN A 156 4.27 17.59 2.62
N GLN A 157 5.23 18.47 2.88
CA GLN A 157 6.27 18.22 3.90
C GLN A 157 5.68 18.07 5.30
N LYS A 158 4.74 18.95 5.69
CA LYS A 158 4.03 18.83 6.99
C LYS A 158 3.25 17.53 7.08
N PHE A 159 2.61 17.15 5.96
CA PHE A 159 1.89 15.89 5.89
C PHE A 159 2.80 14.67 6.06
N SER A 160 4.01 14.69 5.47
CA SER A 160 5.02 13.63 5.67
C SER A 160 5.41 13.49 7.15
N THR A 161 5.58 14.59 7.86
CA THR A 161 5.84 14.57 9.32
C THR A 161 4.70 13.90 10.09
N LEU A 162 3.43 14.20 9.75
CA LEU A 162 2.28 13.54 10.37
C LEU A 162 2.25 12.02 10.08
N MET A 163 2.72 11.60 8.91
CA MET A 163 2.81 10.17 8.59
C MET A 163 3.94 9.47 9.35
N GLU A 164 5.04 10.18 9.63
CA GLU A 164 6.11 9.68 10.51
C GLU A 164 5.58 9.50 11.94
N GLU A 165 4.85 10.47 12.49
CA GLU A 165 4.18 10.36 13.79
C GLU A 165 3.19 9.18 13.82
N LEU A 166 2.43 8.96 12.74
CA LEU A 166 1.52 7.81 12.63
C LEU A 166 2.30 6.48 12.67
N ALA A 167 3.48 6.42 12.05
CA ALA A 167 4.33 5.23 12.08
C ALA A 167 4.87 4.95 13.49
N GLU A 168 5.15 5.98 14.29
CA GLU A 168 5.64 5.84 15.67
C GLU A 168 4.62 5.21 16.62
N ILE A 169 3.31 5.38 16.37
CA ILE A 169 2.27 4.75 17.19
C ILE A 169 2.04 3.27 16.85
N GLN A 170 2.68 2.77 15.80
CA GLN A 170 2.60 1.35 15.43
C GLN A 170 3.22 0.47 16.51
N ARG A 171 2.46 -0.49 17.01
CA ARG A 171 2.96 -1.49 17.95
C ARG A 171 3.48 -2.72 17.19
N PRO A 172 4.71 -3.18 17.46
CA PRO A 172 5.29 -4.34 16.76
C PRO A 172 4.53 -5.63 17.03
N GLU A 173 3.95 -5.76 18.24
CA GLU A 173 3.09 -6.90 18.61
C GLU A 173 1.68 -6.44 18.93
N PRO A 174 0.66 -7.00 18.24
CA PRO A 174 -0.73 -6.69 18.55
C PRO A 174 -1.09 -7.15 19.97
N SER A 175 -1.66 -6.28 20.77
CA SER A 175 -2.29 -6.62 22.06
C SER A 175 -3.78 -6.90 21.87
N SER A 176 -4.42 -7.49 22.87
CA SER A 176 -5.85 -7.84 22.80
C SER A 176 -6.78 -6.64 22.59
N ASP A 177 -6.32 -5.45 22.92
CA ASP A 177 -7.02 -4.17 22.79
C ASP A 177 -6.59 -3.34 21.57
N SER A 178 -5.57 -3.79 20.84
CA SER A 178 -5.13 -3.11 19.63
C SER A 178 -6.02 -3.45 18.43
N LYS A 179 -6.26 -2.47 17.56
CA LYS A 179 -7.01 -2.62 16.30
C LYS A 179 -6.12 -2.31 15.12
N LEU A 180 -6.37 -3.00 14.01
CA LEU A 180 -5.67 -2.74 12.76
C LEU A 180 -6.41 -1.65 11.98
N TYR A 181 -5.73 -0.53 11.74
CA TYR A 181 -6.24 0.57 10.93
C TYR A 181 -5.61 0.53 9.54
N TYR A 182 -6.43 0.75 8.53
CA TYR A 182 -6.00 0.93 7.16
C TYR A 182 -6.11 2.39 6.75
N PHE A 183 -5.03 2.94 6.22
CA PHE A 183 -4.96 4.32 5.78
C PHE A 183 -4.44 4.37 4.34
N HIS A 184 -5.16 5.05 3.46
CA HIS A 184 -4.74 5.28 2.08
C HIS A 184 -4.99 6.71 1.70
N ILE A 185 -3.96 7.38 1.20
CA ILE A 185 -4.00 8.76 0.75
C ILE A 185 -3.48 8.79 -0.68
N LEU A 186 -4.17 9.54 -1.51
CA LEU A 186 -3.82 9.82 -2.88
C LEU A 186 -3.92 11.31 -3.12
N GLY A 187 -2.85 11.92 -3.64
CA GLY A 187 -2.83 13.30 -4.07
C GLY A 187 -2.10 13.42 -5.41
N LEU A 188 -2.71 14.09 -6.37
CA LEU A 188 -2.12 14.34 -7.69
C LEU A 188 -2.66 15.64 -8.26
N GLN A 189 -1.90 16.22 -9.17
CA GLN A 189 -2.38 17.33 -9.99
C GLN A 189 -3.43 16.84 -10.99
N VAL A 190 -4.53 17.58 -11.12
CA VAL A 190 -5.59 17.35 -12.11
C VAL A 190 -5.76 18.59 -12.98
N GLU A 191 -6.21 18.41 -14.21
CA GLU A 191 -6.42 19.50 -15.15
C GLU A 191 -7.83 20.09 -15.01
N GLU A 192 -8.83 19.22 -14.78
CA GLU A 192 -10.24 19.63 -14.66
C GLU A 192 -10.78 19.27 -13.27
N GLY A 193 -11.48 20.22 -12.64
CA GLY A 193 -12.14 20.01 -11.37
C GLY A 193 -13.44 19.23 -11.55
N LEU A 194 -13.69 18.26 -10.67
CA LEU A 194 -14.97 17.53 -10.58
C LEU A 194 -15.96 18.21 -9.64
N TYR A 195 -15.45 19.02 -8.71
CA TYR A 195 -16.26 19.70 -7.71
C TYR A 195 -16.34 21.19 -8.03
N GLU A 196 -17.41 21.63 -8.70
CA GLU A 196 -17.69 23.05 -8.85
C GLU A 196 -17.99 23.64 -7.47
N LYS A 197 -17.16 24.61 -7.01
CA LYS A 197 -17.58 25.48 -5.93
C LYS A 197 -18.78 26.28 -6.40
N LYS A 198 -19.95 26.08 -5.83
CA LYS A 198 -21.06 27.03 -5.97
C LYS A 198 -20.53 28.42 -5.58
N LYS A 199 -20.42 29.33 -6.56
CA LYS A 199 -20.13 30.73 -6.32
C LYS A 199 -21.27 31.27 -5.44
N GLY A 200 -21.01 31.52 -4.16
CA GLY A 200 -21.90 32.27 -3.31
C GLY A 200 -22.37 31.61 -2.03
N GLU A 201 -21.45 31.16 -1.18
CA GLU A 201 -21.70 31.08 0.26
C GLU A 201 -20.38 31.45 0.96
N SER A 202 -20.25 32.75 1.24
CA SER A 202 -19.25 33.34 2.15
C SER A 202 -19.83 33.44 3.53
#